data_bded4f507b58c8221d37adbe58cff066
#
_entry.id   bded4f507b58c8221d37adbe58cff066
#
_cell.length_a   1.000
_cell.length_b   1.000
_cell.length_c   1.000
_cell.angle_alpha   90.00
_cell.angle_beta   90.00
_cell.angle_gamma   90.00
#
_symmetry.space_group_name_H-M   'P 1'
#
loop_
_entity.id
_entity.type
_entity.pdbx_description
1 polymer ?
#
loop_
_entity_poly.entity_id
_entity_poly.type
_entity_poly.pdbx_seq_one_letter_code
_entity_poly.pdbx_strand_id
1 'polypeptide(L)'
;MHAAAHYGVQACGITLSARQAELALERIRKAGLEDRCAVRICDYRDVEGLEKYDKIASIGMIEHVGRSNLGLYFAQVWRLLRAGGLFLNSGIAASATWQRQGDSFMDRYVFPDGDLVPLHVTIQEAEIGGFEVRDVDCLREQYALTLDHWVHRLEEHANEARQAVGDITYRIWKLYMAASARGFRTNRINLYQTLFSKSEHGKCDLPLSRQDWYRLNPVPDQESFA
;
A
#
# COMPACT_ATOMS: atom_id res chain seq x y z
N MET A 1 -12.71 -5.48 1.47
CA MET A 1 -14.16 -5.23 1.61
C MET A 1 -14.77 -4.65 0.33
N HIS A 2 -14.33 -3.46 -0.17
CA HIS A 2 -14.93 -2.86 -1.38
C HIS A 2 -15.02 -3.83 -2.57
N ALA A 3 -13.91 -4.50 -2.91
CA ALA A 3 -13.90 -5.48 -3.99
C ALA A 3 -14.87 -6.65 -3.79
N ALA A 4 -14.99 -7.15 -2.57
CA ALA A 4 -15.94 -8.22 -2.24
C ALA A 4 -17.41 -7.77 -2.36
N ALA A 5 -17.70 -6.54 -1.90
CA ALA A 5 -19.06 -6.00 -1.95
C ALA A 5 -19.53 -5.69 -3.38
N HIS A 6 -18.64 -5.07 -4.20
CA HIS A 6 -19.04 -4.54 -5.51
C HIS A 6 -18.67 -5.42 -6.70
N TYR A 7 -17.68 -6.31 -6.54
CA TYR A 7 -17.20 -7.17 -7.63
C TYR A 7 -17.32 -8.68 -7.32
N GLY A 8 -17.92 -9.04 -6.18
CA GLY A 8 -18.22 -10.42 -5.84
C GLY A 8 -16.99 -11.31 -5.60
N VAL A 9 -15.80 -10.74 -5.34
CA VAL A 9 -14.58 -11.51 -5.15
C VAL A 9 -14.45 -12.05 -3.73
N GLN A 10 -13.69 -13.14 -3.58
CA GLN A 10 -13.20 -13.61 -2.29
C GLN A 10 -11.91 -12.85 -1.96
N ALA A 11 -11.82 -12.22 -0.81
CA ALA A 11 -10.69 -11.41 -0.41
C ALA A 11 -10.06 -11.92 0.89
N CYS A 12 -8.73 -12.09 0.89
CA CYS A 12 -7.97 -12.43 2.09
C CYS A 12 -6.90 -11.37 2.32
N GLY A 13 -6.91 -10.74 3.49
CA GLY A 13 -5.88 -9.79 3.93
C GLY A 13 -4.97 -10.41 4.97
N ILE A 14 -3.73 -9.94 5.03
CA ILE A 14 -2.76 -10.27 6.07
C ILE A 14 -2.24 -9.00 6.73
N THR A 15 -1.89 -9.08 8.00
CA THR A 15 -1.21 -8.03 8.76
C THR A 15 -0.45 -8.64 9.93
N LEU A 16 0.61 -7.98 10.38
CA LEU A 16 1.30 -8.33 11.63
C LEU A 16 0.66 -7.68 12.87
N SER A 17 -0.24 -6.70 12.69
CA SER A 17 -0.86 -5.96 13.77
C SER A 17 -2.17 -6.61 14.22
N ALA A 18 -2.21 -7.10 15.47
CA ALA A 18 -3.43 -7.63 16.08
C ALA A 18 -4.56 -6.59 16.08
N ARG A 19 -4.25 -5.31 16.39
CA ARG A 19 -5.25 -4.23 16.39
C ARG A 19 -5.83 -3.94 15.01
N GLN A 20 -5.00 -4.01 13.96
CA GLN A 20 -5.49 -3.87 12.58
C GLN A 20 -6.38 -5.04 12.19
N ALA A 21 -6.02 -6.27 12.58
CA ALA A 21 -6.82 -7.46 12.32
C ALA A 21 -8.18 -7.38 13.03
N GLU A 22 -8.21 -7.01 14.31
CA GLU A 22 -9.45 -6.83 15.08
C GLU A 22 -10.39 -5.81 14.43
N LEU A 23 -9.87 -4.61 14.11
CA LEU A 23 -10.65 -3.57 13.46
C LEU A 23 -11.16 -3.99 12.08
N ALA A 24 -10.33 -4.68 11.30
CA ALA A 24 -10.72 -5.18 9.98
C ALA A 24 -11.85 -6.23 10.10
N LEU A 25 -11.73 -7.17 11.03
CA LEU A 25 -12.77 -8.20 11.28
C LEU A 25 -14.08 -7.57 11.80
N GLU A 26 -14.00 -6.56 12.66
CA GLU A 26 -15.17 -5.80 13.09
C GLU A 26 -15.90 -5.14 11.91
N ARG A 27 -15.13 -4.47 11.03
CA ARG A 27 -15.68 -3.81 9.84
C ARG A 27 -16.27 -4.81 8.84
N ILE A 28 -15.64 -5.97 8.65
CA ILE A 28 -16.13 -7.05 7.79
C ILE A 28 -17.50 -7.53 8.32
N ARG A 29 -17.61 -7.76 9.63
CA ARG A 29 -18.85 -8.20 10.27
C ARG A 29 -19.95 -7.15 10.15
N LYS A 30 -19.64 -5.87 10.42
CA LYS A 30 -20.60 -4.77 10.26
C LYS A 30 -21.14 -4.66 8.83
N ALA A 31 -20.34 -5.02 7.84
CA ALA A 31 -20.71 -4.99 6.43
C ALA A 31 -21.37 -6.29 5.93
N GLY A 32 -21.51 -7.34 6.76
CA GLY A 32 -22.08 -8.63 6.38
C GLY A 32 -21.24 -9.35 5.30
N LEU A 33 -19.91 -9.25 5.37
CA LEU A 33 -18.99 -9.79 4.35
C LEU A 33 -18.13 -10.94 4.88
N GLU A 34 -18.52 -11.60 5.97
CA GLU A 34 -17.74 -12.67 6.62
C GLU A 34 -17.57 -13.91 5.72
N ASP A 35 -18.50 -14.14 4.82
CA ASP A 35 -18.45 -15.22 3.83
C ASP A 35 -17.49 -14.95 2.68
N ARG A 36 -17.09 -13.70 2.47
CA ARG A 36 -16.25 -13.25 1.33
C ARG A 36 -14.93 -12.61 1.74
N CYS A 37 -14.80 -12.14 2.97
CA CYS A 37 -13.61 -11.45 3.45
C CYS A 37 -13.03 -12.16 4.66
N ALA A 38 -11.72 -12.41 4.63
CA ALA A 38 -10.96 -12.92 5.76
C ALA A 38 -9.75 -12.05 6.02
N VAL A 39 -9.34 -11.93 7.30
CA VAL A 39 -8.08 -11.28 7.71
C VAL A 39 -7.34 -12.21 8.66
N ARG A 40 -6.03 -12.34 8.47
CA ARG A 40 -5.16 -13.19 9.28
C ARG A 40 -3.98 -12.39 9.81
N ILE A 41 -3.55 -12.69 11.02
CA ILE A 41 -2.25 -12.24 11.55
C ILE A 41 -1.21 -13.20 10.98
N CYS A 42 -0.43 -12.73 10.01
CA CYS A 42 0.51 -13.57 9.27
C CYS A 42 1.60 -12.71 8.63
N ASP A 43 2.84 -13.16 8.68
CA ASP A 43 3.90 -12.60 7.87
C ASP A 43 3.71 -13.00 6.40
N TYR A 44 4.00 -12.09 5.46
CA TYR A 44 3.85 -12.38 4.03
C TYR A 44 4.72 -13.58 3.59
N ARG A 45 5.83 -13.81 4.28
CA ARG A 45 6.76 -14.91 4.03
C ARG A 45 6.16 -16.28 4.34
N ASP A 46 5.24 -16.32 5.30
CA ASP A 46 4.60 -17.53 5.81
C ASP A 46 3.27 -17.85 5.11
N VAL A 47 2.85 -17.01 4.13
CA VAL A 47 1.64 -17.30 3.37
C VAL A 47 1.88 -18.53 2.49
N GLU A 48 1.11 -19.59 2.75
CA GLU A 48 1.20 -20.85 2.02
C GLU A 48 0.32 -20.86 0.77
N GLY A 49 0.75 -21.64 -0.21
CA GLY A 49 0.03 -21.89 -1.45
C GLY A 49 0.92 -21.70 -2.67
N LEU A 50 0.47 -22.22 -3.79
CA LEU A 50 1.04 -22.05 -5.11
C LEU A 50 -0.10 -21.62 -6.03
N GLU A 51 0.10 -20.52 -6.80
CA GLU A 51 -0.87 -20.03 -7.77
C GLU A 51 -2.31 -19.88 -7.22
N LYS A 52 -2.39 -19.43 -5.97
CA LYS A 52 -3.63 -19.41 -5.19
C LYS A 52 -4.51 -18.20 -5.49
N TYR A 53 -3.90 -17.09 -5.92
CA TYR A 53 -4.60 -15.82 -6.08
C TYR A 53 -4.61 -15.35 -7.53
N ASP A 54 -5.76 -14.87 -7.99
CA ASP A 54 -5.91 -14.23 -9.31
C ASP A 54 -5.25 -12.86 -9.34
N LYS A 55 -5.38 -12.13 -8.24
CA LYS A 55 -4.85 -10.77 -8.07
C LYS A 55 -4.31 -10.60 -6.66
N ILE A 56 -3.20 -9.90 -6.55
CA ILE A 56 -2.60 -9.53 -5.26
C ILE A 56 -2.45 -8.00 -5.23
N ALA A 57 -2.72 -7.39 -4.09
CA ALA A 57 -2.42 -5.99 -3.82
C ALA A 57 -1.61 -5.87 -2.54
N SER A 58 -0.54 -5.08 -2.58
CA SER A 58 0.27 -4.70 -1.43
C SER A 58 0.33 -3.18 -1.35
N ILE A 59 -0.12 -2.62 -0.22
CA ILE A 59 -0.28 -1.18 -0.06
C ILE A 59 0.41 -0.74 1.22
N GLY A 60 1.43 0.11 1.11
CA GLY A 60 2.19 0.65 2.25
C GLY A 60 2.96 -0.42 3.02
N MET A 61 3.35 -1.52 2.38
CA MET A 61 4.10 -2.61 2.99
C MET A 61 5.57 -2.63 2.54
N ILE A 62 5.83 -2.29 1.28
CA ILE A 62 7.17 -2.38 0.67
C ILE A 62 8.22 -1.55 1.43
N GLU A 63 7.79 -0.46 2.08
CA GLU A 63 8.61 0.41 2.92
C GLU A 63 9.18 -0.32 4.14
N HIS A 64 8.52 -1.39 4.58
CA HIS A 64 8.92 -2.23 5.72
C HIS A 64 9.61 -3.52 5.30
N VAL A 65 9.58 -3.87 4.01
CA VAL A 65 10.30 -5.04 3.47
C VAL A 65 11.80 -4.78 3.49
N GLY A 66 12.20 -3.58 3.08
CA GLY A 66 13.59 -3.17 2.98
C GLY A 66 14.29 -3.73 1.71
N ARG A 67 15.29 -3.01 1.23
CA ARG A 67 16.00 -3.31 -0.02
C ARG A 67 16.52 -4.74 -0.10
N SER A 68 17.12 -5.23 0.99
CA SER A 68 17.73 -6.57 1.03
C SER A 68 16.74 -7.73 0.88
N ASN A 69 15.45 -7.48 1.14
CA ASN A 69 14.40 -8.49 1.11
C ASN A 69 13.50 -8.41 -0.13
N LEU A 70 13.72 -7.43 -1.03
CA LEU A 70 12.86 -7.25 -2.20
C LEU A 70 12.81 -8.49 -3.09
N GLY A 71 13.95 -9.15 -3.34
CA GLY A 71 13.99 -10.38 -4.11
C GLY A 71 13.11 -11.48 -3.50
N LEU A 72 13.17 -11.68 -2.17
CA LEU A 72 12.31 -12.62 -1.47
C LEU A 72 10.83 -12.21 -1.54
N TYR A 73 10.56 -10.91 -1.39
CA TYR A 73 9.21 -10.36 -1.49
C TYR A 73 8.57 -10.64 -2.85
N PHE A 74 9.24 -10.32 -3.95
CA PHE A 74 8.74 -10.58 -5.29
C PHE A 74 8.64 -12.07 -5.60
N ALA A 75 9.60 -12.90 -5.16
CA ALA A 75 9.53 -14.34 -5.32
C ALA A 75 8.31 -14.95 -4.60
N GLN A 76 7.98 -14.44 -3.40
CA GLN A 76 6.81 -14.89 -2.65
C GLN A 76 5.51 -14.49 -3.35
N VAL A 77 5.40 -13.26 -3.83
CA VAL A 77 4.23 -12.81 -4.60
C VAL A 77 4.08 -13.61 -5.89
N TRP A 78 5.18 -13.84 -6.61
CA TRP A 78 5.20 -14.66 -7.82
C TRP A 78 4.67 -16.07 -7.58
N ARG A 79 5.12 -16.72 -6.49
CA ARG A 79 4.69 -18.06 -6.12
C ARG A 79 3.19 -18.14 -5.83
N LEU A 80 2.65 -17.11 -5.18
CA LEU A 80 1.24 -17.05 -4.76
C LEU A 80 0.30 -16.66 -5.88
N LEU A 81 0.78 -15.88 -6.86
CA LEU A 81 -0.01 -15.38 -7.98
C LEU A 81 -0.13 -16.46 -9.06
N ARG A 82 -1.33 -16.71 -9.58
CA ARG A 82 -1.52 -17.62 -10.72
C ARG A 82 -0.88 -17.07 -11.99
N ALA A 83 -0.63 -17.94 -12.96
CA ALA A 83 -0.26 -17.54 -14.32
C ALA A 83 -1.33 -16.61 -14.93
N GLY A 84 -0.91 -15.57 -15.65
CA GLY A 84 -1.78 -14.50 -16.16
C GLY A 84 -2.26 -13.49 -15.11
N GLY A 85 -1.99 -13.74 -13.82
CA GLY A 85 -2.45 -12.90 -12.71
C GLY A 85 -1.77 -11.53 -12.62
N LEU A 86 -2.36 -10.64 -11.81
CA LEU A 86 -1.92 -9.25 -11.65
C LEU A 86 -1.52 -8.95 -10.22
N PHE A 87 -0.44 -8.19 -10.08
CA PHE A 87 0.04 -7.70 -8.79
C PHE A 87 0.13 -6.16 -8.78
N LEU A 88 -0.62 -5.52 -7.89
CA LEU A 88 -0.52 -4.08 -7.63
C LEU A 88 0.35 -3.85 -6.40
N ASN A 89 1.47 -3.16 -6.58
CA ASN A 89 2.31 -2.68 -5.48
C ASN A 89 2.18 -1.16 -5.37
N SER A 90 1.64 -0.70 -4.25
CA SER A 90 1.52 0.72 -3.93
C SER A 90 2.41 1.04 -2.75
N GLY A 91 3.39 1.92 -2.94
CA GLY A 91 4.35 2.25 -1.90
C GLY A 91 5.06 3.56 -2.09
N ILE A 92 5.59 4.08 -0.99
CA ILE A 92 6.41 5.29 -0.98
C ILE A 92 7.83 4.92 -1.37
N ALA A 93 8.39 5.64 -2.34
CA ALA A 93 9.74 5.48 -2.82
C ALA A 93 10.58 6.73 -2.57
N ALA A 94 11.85 6.56 -2.28
CA ALA A 94 12.78 7.66 -2.28
C ALA A 94 13.09 8.13 -3.72
N SER A 95 13.42 9.41 -3.89
CA SER A 95 14.04 9.88 -5.13
C SER A 95 15.38 9.15 -5.36
N ALA A 96 15.71 8.84 -6.62
CA ALA A 96 16.95 8.14 -6.95
C ALA A 96 18.22 8.88 -6.50
N THR A 97 18.13 10.19 -6.35
CA THR A 97 19.24 11.06 -5.89
C THR A 97 19.25 11.26 -4.38
N TRP A 98 18.20 10.79 -3.67
CA TRP A 98 18.14 10.95 -2.22
C TRP A 98 19.03 9.91 -1.53
N GLN A 99 19.83 10.40 -0.62
CA GLN A 99 20.64 9.53 0.26
C GLN A 99 20.04 9.58 1.65
N ARG A 100 19.80 8.40 2.23
CA ARG A 100 19.36 8.28 3.63
C ARG A 100 20.45 8.87 4.53
N GLN A 101 20.10 9.91 5.26
CA GLN A 101 20.90 10.40 6.37
C GLN A 101 20.49 9.58 7.59
N GLY A 102 21.38 8.77 8.12
CA GLY A 102 21.11 7.91 9.28
C GLY A 102 20.59 8.69 10.46
N ASP A 103 19.84 8.04 11.34
CA ASP A 103 19.24 8.56 12.58
C ASP A 103 18.36 9.82 12.39
N SER A 104 17.50 9.77 11.37
CA SER A 104 16.53 10.84 11.11
C SER A 104 15.41 10.85 12.15
N PHE A 105 14.66 11.95 12.23
CA PHE A 105 13.44 12.04 13.04
C PHE A 105 12.44 10.90 12.72
N MET A 106 12.32 10.53 11.44
CA MET A 106 11.45 9.45 10.99
C MET A 106 11.89 8.10 11.54
N ASP A 107 13.18 7.79 11.46
CA ASP A 107 13.76 6.54 11.96
C ASP A 107 13.60 6.42 13.47
N ARG A 108 13.70 7.54 14.19
CA ARG A 108 13.68 7.53 15.65
C ARG A 108 12.28 7.47 16.25
N TYR A 109 11.29 8.11 15.63
CA TYR A 109 9.99 8.34 16.28
C TYR A 109 8.79 7.75 15.54
N VAL A 110 8.92 7.40 14.26
CA VAL A 110 7.75 6.99 13.46
C VAL A 110 7.94 5.62 12.83
N PHE A 111 9.02 5.43 12.07
CA PHE A 111 9.30 4.18 11.33
C PHE A 111 10.76 3.76 11.50
N PRO A 112 11.12 3.15 12.65
CA PRO A 112 12.51 2.78 12.92
C PRO A 112 13.07 1.81 11.87
N ASP A 113 12.23 0.95 11.30
CA ASP A 113 12.62 -0.05 10.32
C ASP A 113 12.25 0.33 8.87
N GLY A 114 11.83 1.58 8.65
CA GLY A 114 11.43 2.05 7.32
C GLY A 114 12.63 2.18 6.37
N ASP A 115 12.53 1.61 5.17
CA ASP A 115 13.53 1.74 4.11
C ASP A 115 12.85 2.11 2.79
N LEU A 116 12.94 3.39 2.42
CA LEU A 116 12.34 3.90 1.19
C LEU A 116 13.27 3.61 0.00
N VAL A 117 12.94 2.58 -0.74
CA VAL A 117 13.70 2.15 -1.91
C VAL A 117 13.30 2.97 -3.14
N PRO A 118 14.25 3.44 -3.98
CA PRO A 118 13.92 4.10 -5.23
C PRO A 118 13.15 3.19 -6.20
N LEU A 119 12.22 3.77 -6.97
CA LEU A 119 11.35 3.03 -7.89
C LEU A 119 12.11 2.10 -8.84
N HIS A 120 13.24 2.55 -9.42
CA HIS A 120 14.01 1.73 -10.36
C HIS A 120 14.54 0.42 -9.73
N VAL A 121 14.85 0.44 -8.43
CA VAL A 121 15.29 -0.77 -7.72
C VAL A 121 14.09 -1.72 -7.52
N THR A 122 12.94 -1.18 -7.15
CA THR A 122 11.70 -1.97 -7.02
C THR A 122 11.33 -2.65 -8.34
N ILE A 123 11.41 -1.91 -9.45
CA ILE A 123 11.15 -2.45 -10.80
C ILE A 123 12.17 -3.52 -11.15
N GLN A 124 13.46 -3.26 -10.96
CA GLN A 124 14.52 -4.21 -11.26
C GLN A 124 14.34 -5.54 -10.51
N GLU A 125 14.06 -5.49 -9.21
CA GLU A 125 13.84 -6.71 -8.41
C GLU A 125 12.59 -7.47 -8.84
N ALA A 126 11.53 -6.76 -9.25
CA ALA A 126 10.33 -7.39 -9.80
C ALA A 126 10.61 -8.11 -11.13
N GLU A 127 11.35 -7.47 -12.06
CA GLU A 127 11.72 -8.06 -13.35
C GLU A 127 12.64 -9.27 -13.18
N ILE A 128 13.63 -9.19 -12.26
CA ILE A 128 14.46 -10.34 -11.88
C ILE A 128 13.59 -11.49 -11.34
N GLY A 129 12.54 -11.16 -10.57
CA GLY A 129 11.54 -12.12 -10.08
C GLY A 129 10.61 -12.68 -11.15
N GLY A 130 10.75 -12.26 -12.43
CA GLY A 130 9.97 -12.74 -13.57
C GLY A 130 8.75 -11.89 -13.93
N PHE A 131 8.42 -10.85 -13.15
CA PHE A 131 7.28 -9.97 -13.43
C PHE A 131 7.51 -9.10 -14.67
N GLU A 132 6.44 -8.86 -15.39
CA GLU A 132 6.37 -7.85 -16.44
C GLU A 132 5.72 -6.57 -15.86
N VAL A 133 6.37 -5.42 -16.04
CA VAL A 133 5.80 -4.12 -15.65
C VAL A 133 4.75 -3.70 -16.66
N ARG A 134 3.52 -3.48 -16.20
CA ARG A 134 2.38 -3.09 -17.07
C ARG A 134 2.02 -1.62 -16.97
N ASP A 135 2.19 -1.05 -15.76
CA ASP A 135 1.89 0.36 -15.50
C ASP A 135 2.69 0.89 -14.31
N VAL A 136 2.95 2.18 -14.34
CA VAL A 136 3.50 2.94 -13.20
C VAL A 136 2.77 4.26 -13.13
N ASP A 137 1.97 4.46 -12.09
CA ASP A 137 1.30 5.71 -11.79
C ASP A 137 1.98 6.44 -10.63
N CYS A 138 2.22 7.74 -10.78
CA CYS A 138 2.84 8.57 -9.76
C CYS A 138 1.78 9.46 -9.10
N LEU A 139 1.50 9.20 -7.84
CA LEU A 139 0.51 9.92 -7.04
C LEU A 139 1.15 10.92 -6.06
N ARG A 140 2.29 11.49 -6.41
CA ARG A 140 3.10 12.36 -5.56
C ARG A 140 2.32 13.60 -5.09
N GLU A 141 1.76 14.31 -6.04
CA GLU A 141 1.01 15.55 -5.76
C GLU A 141 -0.27 15.27 -4.99
N GLN A 142 -1.00 14.23 -5.37
CA GLN A 142 -2.23 13.80 -4.70
C GLN A 142 -1.97 13.44 -3.25
N TYR A 143 -0.84 12.78 -2.98
CA TYR A 143 -0.52 12.39 -1.60
C TYR A 143 -0.04 13.56 -0.75
N ALA A 144 0.63 14.56 -1.36
CA ALA A 144 0.92 15.81 -0.69
C ALA A 144 -0.36 16.53 -0.23
N LEU A 145 -1.39 16.59 -1.08
CA LEU A 145 -2.71 17.16 -0.74
C LEU A 145 -3.41 16.34 0.36
N THR A 146 -3.34 15.01 0.27
CA THR A 146 -3.89 14.12 1.31
C THR A 146 -3.28 14.41 2.67
N LEU A 147 -1.96 14.58 2.74
CA LEU A 147 -1.27 14.89 4.00
C LEU A 147 -1.63 16.28 4.53
N ASP A 148 -1.86 17.27 3.66
CA ASP A 148 -2.36 18.58 4.11
C ASP A 148 -3.73 18.48 4.76
N HIS A 149 -4.65 17.74 4.15
CA HIS A 149 -5.95 17.47 4.73
C HIS A 149 -5.86 16.74 6.06
N TRP A 150 -4.92 15.79 6.20
CA TRP A 150 -4.70 15.09 7.48
C TRP A 150 -4.15 16.01 8.56
N VAL A 151 -3.19 16.89 8.22
CA VAL A 151 -2.66 17.88 9.16
C VAL A 151 -3.76 18.84 9.61
N HIS A 152 -4.55 19.35 8.67
CA HIS A 152 -5.65 20.26 8.97
C HIS A 152 -6.69 19.63 9.91
N ARG A 153 -7.17 18.42 9.59
CA ARG A 153 -8.09 17.69 10.47
C ARG A 153 -7.51 17.39 11.84
N LEU A 154 -6.22 17.02 11.90
CA LEU A 154 -5.55 16.80 13.19
C LEU A 154 -5.48 18.07 14.02
N GLU A 155 -5.31 19.24 13.41
CA GLU A 155 -5.34 20.55 14.08
C GLU A 155 -6.73 20.94 14.55
N GLU A 156 -7.75 20.73 13.74
CA GLU A 156 -9.16 20.97 14.11
C GLU A 156 -9.58 20.14 15.33
N HIS A 157 -9.12 18.87 15.40
CA HIS A 157 -9.40 17.95 16.51
C HIS A 157 -8.25 17.81 17.52
N ALA A 158 -7.43 18.86 17.66
CA ALA A 158 -6.21 18.81 18.48
C ALA A 158 -6.42 18.38 19.94
N ASN A 159 -7.50 18.82 20.56
CA ASN A 159 -7.81 18.48 21.96
C ASN A 159 -8.18 17.02 22.12
N GLU A 160 -9.02 16.50 21.23
CA GLU A 160 -9.42 15.09 21.20
C GLU A 160 -8.20 14.18 20.94
N ALA A 161 -7.37 14.55 19.96
CA ALA A 161 -6.16 13.82 19.63
C ALA A 161 -5.17 13.77 20.84
N ARG A 162 -4.96 14.92 21.52
CA ARG A 162 -4.11 14.95 22.72
C ARG A 162 -4.66 14.11 23.86
N GLN A 163 -5.98 14.11 24.05
CA GLN A 163 -6.61 13.24 25.06
C GLN A 163 -6.43 11.76 24.72
N ALA A 164 -6.52 11.38 23.44
CA ALA A 164 -6.40 9.99 23.00
C ALA A 164 -4.97 9.44 23.08
N VAL A 165 -3.94 10.23 22.70
CA VAL A 165 -2.56 9.73 22.53
C VAL A 165 -1.49 10.53 23.27
N GLY A 166 -1.86 11.59 23.98
CA GLY A 166 -0.95 12.49 24.69
C GLY A 166 -0.31 13.55 23.78
N ASP A 167 0.19 14.63 24.40
CA ASP A 167 0.73 15.80 23.69
C ASP A 167 1.99 15.45 22.85
N ILE A 168 2.85 14.58 23.38
CA ILE A 168 4.09 14.20 22.68
C ILE A 168 3.77 13.47 21.38
N THR A 169 2.91 12.46 21.42
CA THR A 169 2.52 11.69 20.22
C THR A 169 1.80 12.58 19.20
N TYR A 170 0.89 13.44 19.65
CA TYR A 170 0.24 14.42 18.79
C TYR A 170 1.25 15.30 18.04
N ARG A 171 2.26 15.84 18.72
CA ARG A 171 3.29 16.70 18.11
C ARG A 171 4.18 15.93 17.12
N ILE A 172 4.56 14.70 17.47
CA ILE A 172 5.32 13.81 16.57
C ILE A 172 4.55 13.59 15.28
N TRP A 173 3.29 13.17 15.35
CA TRP A 173 2.47 12.90 14.17
C TRP A 173 2.19 14.14 13.33
N LYS A 174 1.91 15.29 13.96
CA LYS A 174 1.75 16.56 13.24
C LYS A 174 3.03 16.92 12.46
N LEU A 175 4.19 16.87 13.11
CA LEU A 175 5.48 17.18 12.46
C LEU A 175 5.78 16.18 11.35
N TYR A 176 5.55 14.88 11.58
CA TYR A 176 5.73 13.82 10.59
C TYR A 176 4.91 14.09 9.33
N MET A 177 3.60 14.32 9.44
CA MET A 177 2.73 14.52 8.30
C MET A 177 3.09 15.81 7.53
N ALA A 178 3.38 16.91 8.22
CA ALA A 178 3.80 18.17 7.60
C ALA A 178 5.14 18.04 6.86
N ALA A 179 6.12 17.35 7.47
CA ALA A 179 7.42 17.09 6.85
C ALA A 179 7.30 16.16 5.64
N SER A 180 6.43 15.15 5.72
CA SER A 180 6.14 14.25 4.60
C SER A 180 5.46 14.98 3.45
N ALA A 181 4.46 15.82 3.71
CA ALA A 181 3.82 16.67 2.69
C ALA A 181 4.86 17.53 1.93
N ARG A 182 5.82 18.13 2.67
CA ARG A 182 6.94 18.84 2.06
C ARG A 182 7.83 17.91 1.23
N GLY A 183 8.13 16.71 1.74
CA GLY A 183 8.93 15.71 1.04
C GLY A 183 8.35 15.34 -0.31
N PHE A 184 7.03 15.11 -0.38
CA PHE A 184 6.30 14.87 -1.62
C PHE A 184 6.32 16.10 -2.55
N ARG A 185 6.05 17.31 -2.06
CA ARG A 185 6.10 18.54 -2.88
C ARG A 185 7.46 18.80 -3.51
N THR A 186 8.52 18.46 -2.79
CA THR A 186 9.91 18.69 -3.25
C THR A 186 10.52 17.51 -4.00
N ASN A 187 9.74 16.48 -4.33
CA ASN A 187 10.21 15.27 -5.02
C ASN A 187 11.35 14.54 -4.29
N ARG A 188 11.41 14.65 -2.95
CA ARG A 188 12.34 13.83 -2.13
C ARG A 188 11.83 12.42 -1.96
N ILE A 189 10.51 12.29 -1.83
CA ILE A 189 9.77 11.04 -1.77
C ILE A 189 8.59 11.10 -2.73
N ASN A 190 8.18 9.93 -3.22
CA ASN A 190 7.10 9.77 -4.17
C ASN A 190 6.19 8.62 -3.72
N LEU A 191 4.93 8.65 -4.12
CA LEU A 191 4.04 7.50 -4.02
C LEU A 191 3.84 6.93 -5.42
N TYR A 192 4.14 5.64 -5.59
CA TYR A 192 3.90 4.95 -6.85
C TYR A 192 2.91 3.80 -6.67
N GLN A 193 2.03 3.66 -7.64
CA GLN A 193 1.28 2.44 -7.88
C GLN A 193 1.88 1.75 -9.10
N THR A 194 2.50 0.59 -8.88
CA THR A 194 3.11 -0.19 -9.95
C THR A 194 2.30 -1.45 -10.18
N LEU A 195 1.80 -1.61 -11.40
CA LEU A 195 1.07 -2.80 -11.81
C LEU A 195 2.00 -3.77 -12.51
N PHE A 196 2.09 -4.96 -11.98
CA PHE A 196 2.86 -6.07 -12.52
C PHE A 196 1.94 -7.19 -13.01
N SER A 197 2.41 -7.98 -13.97
CA SER A 197 1.77 -9.22 -14.38
C SER A 197 2.73 -10.41 -14.29
N LYS A 198 2.20 -11.55 -13.88
CA LYS A 198 2.83 -12.86 -14.08
C LYS A 198 2.36 -13.38 -15.44
N SER A 199 2.97 -12.88 -16.52
CA SER A 199 2.58 -13.20 -17.88
C SER A 199 2.74 -14.70 -18.16
N GLU A 200 1.76 -15.30 -18.83
CA GLU A 200 1.80 -16.67 -19.28
C GLU A 200 1.95 -16.69 -20.81
N HIS A 201 3.08 -17.21 -21.30
CA HIS A 201 3.40 -17.20 -22.74
C HIS A 201 3.23 -15.81 -23.41
N GLY A 202 3.61 -14.74 -22.67
CA GLY A 202 3.48 -13.35 -23.12
C GLY A 202 2.06 -12.77 -23.07
N LYS A 203 1.12 -13.47 -22.43
CA LYS A 203 -0.27 -13.01 -22.25
C LYS A 203 -0.55 -12.66 -20.80
N CYS A 204 -1.38 -11.66 -20.57
CA CYS A 204 -1.91 -11.29 -19.25
C CYS A 204 -3.37 -10.85 -19.39
N ASP A 205 -4.09 -10.82 -18.26
CA ASP A 205 -5.53 -10.48 -18.22
C ASP A 205 -5.77 -8.96 -18.25
N LEU A 206 -4.98 -8.21 -19.03
CA LEU A 206 -5.16 -6.77 -19.19
C LEU A 206 -5.66 -6.44 -20.59
N PRO A 207 -6.57 -5.46 -20.71
CA PRO A 207 -6.96 -4.92 -22.02
C PRO A 207 -5.77 -4.21 -22.69
N LEU A 208 -5.81 -4.11 -24.02
CA LEU A 208 -4.75 -3.48 -24.82
C LEU A 208 -4.64 -1.96 -24.60
N SER A 209 -5.65 -1.34 -23.98
CA SER A 209 -5.66 0.09 -23.71
C SER A 209 -6.11 0.36 -22.26
N ARG A 210 -5.78 1.56 -21.76
CA ARG A 210 -6.23 2.03 -20.44
C ARG A 210 -7.64 2.63 -20.47
N GLN A 211 -8.40 2.51 -21.54
CA GLN A 211 -9.70 3.15 -21.69
C GLN A 211 -10.67 2.80 -20.58
N ASP A 212 -10.63 1.55 -20.09
CA ASP A 212 -11.50 1.06 -19.02
C ASP A 212 -11.19 1.72 -17.68
N TRP A 213 -9.93 2.11 -17.43
CA TRP A 213 -9.50 2.72 -16.17
C TRP A 213 -10.04 4.14 -16.01
N TYR A 214 -10.32 4.80 -17.13
CA TYR A 214 -10.84 6.18 -17.15
C TYR A 214 -12.35 6.26 -17.38
N ARG A 215 -13.02 5.12 -17.53
CA ARG A 215 -14.48 5.11 -17.52
C ARG A 215 -14.95 5.42 -16.10
N LEU A 216 -15.73 6.48 -15.96
CA LEU A 216 -16.48 6.75 -14.75
C LEU A 216 -17.52 5.64 -14.58
N ASN A 217 -17.16 4.55 -13.92
CA ASN A 217 -18.18 3.71 -13.33
C ASN A 217 -18.89 4.62 -12.30
N PRO A 218 -20.22 4.72 -12.29
CA PRO A 218 -20.90 5.44 -11.23
C PRO A 218 -20.42 4.85 -9.92
N VAL A 219 -19.70 5.66 -9.13
CA VAL A 219 -19.30 5.28 -7.78
C VAL A 219 -20.63 5.09 -7.03
N PRO A 220 -20.93 3.90 -6.50
CA PRO A 220 -22.09 3.75 -5.63
C PRO A 220 -21.93 4.78 -4.49
N ASP A 221 -23.02 5.46 -4.15
CA ASP A 221 -23.06 6.57 -3.21
C ASP A 221 -22.17 6.38 -1.99
N GLN A 222 -21.35 7.41 -1.69
CA GLN A 222 -20.33 7.40 -0.63
C GLN A 222 -20.90 7.38 0.80
N GLU A 223 -22.18 7.06 1.00
CA GLU A 223 -22.86 7.17 2.31
C GLU A 223 -22.52 6.06 3.32
N SER A 224 -21.59 5.13 3.04
CA SER A 224 -21.41 3.97 3.94
C SER A 224 -20.06 3.88 4.66
N PHE A 225 -19.21 4.92 4.64
CA PHE A 225 -17.88 4.88 5.29
C PHE A 225 -17.61 6.08 6.23
N ALA A 226 -18.63 6.60 6.90
CA ALA A 226 -18.47 7.54 8.01
C ALA A 226 -18.14 6.81 9.31
#